data_97ae51f7e843198aac9ae39cc2f42e01
#
_entry.id   97ae51f7e843198aac9ae39cc2f42e01
#
_cell.length_a   1.000
_cell.length_b   1.000
_cell.length_c   1.000
_cell.angle_alpha   90.00
_cell.angle_beta   90.00
_cell.angle_gamma   90.00
#
_symmetry.space_group_name_H-M   'P 1'
#
loop_
_entity.id
_entity.type
_entity.pdbx_description
1 polymer ?
#
loop_
_entity_poly.entity_id
_entity_poly.type
_entity_poly.pdbx_seq_one_letter_code
_entity_poly.pdbx_strand_id
1 'polypeptide(L)'
;MKRESIFLLALLAMGVAQAGTVVHMDRRTLPDGKPHPSAVFYAQSGQLRIDSLDGDGHVKGFTLVRDGTIWEVNVQKRTFTKFDKEALAGQQGAMQDRMQAMLAKLPPDKRAAMEARMQGMMQKSQQANYTLSDTGRHDQAGSWSCQVVQFQRDGKTVTEACIASRGALQGGDELVDATHKAAAVAVDVLSSLPAAKAAAQRMNLYAKSDGFPVRMREISSSGKAEDEETVSSIERQSLDADKFAIPKGFTQTTLGQSDE
;
A
#
# COMPACT_ATOMS: atom_id res chain seq x y z
N MET A 1 -62.59 6.07 34.52
CA MET A 1 -61.24 5.50 34.52
C MET A 1 -60.80 5.34 33.08
N LYS A 2 -60.03 6.28 32.51
CA LYS A 2 -59.49 6.21 31.12
C LYS A 2 -58.10 5.54 31.18
N ARG A 3 -57.96 4.44 30.49
CA ARG A 3 -56.64 3.76 30.25
C ARG A 3 -56.02 4.41 29.03
N GLU A 4 -54.95 5.14 29.26
CA GLU A 4 -54.07 5.64 28.18
C GLU A 4 -53.09 4.55 27.83
N SER A 5 -53.17 4.05 26.58
CA SER A 5 -52.22 3.11 26.02
C SER A 5 -51.05 3.87 25.44
N ILE A 6 -49.88 3.78 26.10
CA ILE A 6 -48.61 4.32 25.62
C ILE A 6 -48.05 3.32 24.57
N PHE A 7 -48.16 3.67 23.30
CA PHE A 7 -47.45 2.97 22.24
C PHE A 7 -45.96 3.37 22.24
N LEU A 8 -45.10 2.49 22.74
CA LEU A 8 -43.66 2.64 22.69
C LEU A 8 -43.21 2.32 21.28
N LEU A 9 -42.92 3.34 20.45
CA LEU A 9 -42.32 3.20 19.11
C LEU A 9 -40.83 2.86 19.31
N ALA A 10 -40.47 1.60 19.21
CA ALA A 10 -39.10 1.16 19.12
C ALA A 10 -38.59 1.53 17.71
N LEU A 11 -37.84 2.64 17.60
CA LEU A 11 -37.04 2.95 16.42
C LEU A 11 -35.91 1.94 16.32
N LEU A 12 -36.11 0.92 15.51
CA LEU A 12 -35.04 0.05 15.01
C LEU A 12 -34.13 0.95 14.12
N ALA A 13 -33.02 1.41 14.66
CA ALA A 13 -31.92 1.96 13.87
C ALA A 13 -31.37 0.82 13.00
N MET A 14 -31.96 0.62 11.82
CA MET A 14 -31.34 -0.18 10.77
C MET A 14 -30.07 0.55 10.35
N GLY A 15 -28.94 0.17 10.93
CA GLY A 15 -27.64 0.57 10.42
C GLY A 15 -27.58 0.16 8.94
N VAL A 16 -27.56 1.16 8.06
CA VAL A 16 -27.36 0.92 6.63
C VAL A 16 -25.97 0.31 6.51
N ALA A 17 -25.90 -1.01 6.32
CA ALA A 17 -24.64 -1.68 6.03
C ALA A 17 -24.11 -1.08 4.72
N GLN A 18 -23.10 -0.23 4.84
CA GLN A 18 -22.49 0.42 3.70
C GLN A 18 -21.67 -0.64 2.96
N ALA A 19 -22.06 -0.95 1.72
CA ALA A 19 -21.35 -1.94 0.93
C ALA A 19 -19.95 -1.43 0.57
N GLY A 20 -18.93 -2.17 0.97
CA GLY A 20 -17.55 -1.92 0.56
C GLY A 20 -17.21 -2.60 -0.75
N THR A 21 -16.02 -2.35 -1.26
CA THR A 21 -15.45 -2.98 -2.45
C THR A 21 -14.31 -3.91 -2.05
N VAL A 22 -14.32 -5.13 -2.58
CA VAL A 22 -13.28 -6.13 -2.39
C VAL A 22 -12.64 -6.45 -3.73
N VAL A 23 -11.31 -6.44 -3.79
CA VAL A 23 -10.54 -6.76 -4.99
C VAL A 23 -9.58 -7.88 -4.68
N HIS A 24 -9.64 -8.96 -5.44
CA HIS A 24 -8.69 -10.05 -5.37
C HIS A 24 -7.63 -9.89 -6.45
N MET A 25 -6.38 -10.12 -6.10
CA MET A 25 -5.25 -10.05 -7.02
C MET A 25 -4.48 -11.35 -7.02
N ASP A 26 -4.09 -11.76 -8.22
CA ASP A 26 -3.20 -12.88 -8.45
C ASP A 26 -1.85 -12.36 -8.96
N ARG A 27 -0.78 -13.05 -8.58
CA ARG A 27 0.58 -12.80 -9.06
C ARG A 27 1.12 -14.01 -9.80
N ARG A 28 1.94 -13.76 -10.83
CA ARG A 28 2.73 -14.80 -11.50
C ARG A 28 4.09 -14.25 -11.90
N THR A 29 5.10 -15.11 -11.91
CA THR A 29 6.40 -14.81 -12.50
C THR A 29 6.34 -15.09 -14.01
N LEU A 30 6.82 -14.18 -14.82
CA LEU A 30 6.81 -14.33 -16.28
C LEU A 30 8.12 -15.00 -16.78
N PRO A 31 8.07 -15.72 -17.92
CA PRO A 31 6.88 -15.91 -18.78
C PRO A 31 5.95 -17.05 -18.35
N ASP A 32 6.40 -18.05 -17.60
CA ASP A 32 5.72 -19.36 -17.50
C ASP A 32 5.16 -19.64 -16.09
N GLY A 33 5.28 -18.70 -15.14
CA GLY A 33 4.76 -18.88 -13.78
C GLY A 33 3.23 -19.01 -13.75
N LYS A 34 2.75 -19.92 -12.91
CA LYS A 34 1.30 -20.06 -12.68
C LYS A 34 0.80 -18.93 -11.80
N PRO A 35 -0.40 -18.36 -12.07
CA PRO A 35 -1.04 -17.41 -11.18
C PRO A 35 -1.32 -18.05 -9.81
N HIS A 36 -1.12 -17.28 -8.76
CA HIS A 36 -1.49 -17.62 -7.38
C HIS A 36 -1.99 -16.37 -6.66
N PRO A 37 -2.89 -16.51 -5.66
CA PRO A 37 -3.37 -15.37 -4.88
C PRO A 37 -2.20 -14.60 -4.25
N SER A 38 -2.22 -13.27 -4.34
CA SER A 38 -1.16 -12.41 -3.80
C SER A 38 -1.67 -11.38 -2.81
N ALA A 39 -2.82 -10.77 -3.08
CA ALA A 39 -3.39 -9.75 -2.22
C ALA A 39 -4.92 -9.68 -2.32
N VAL A 40 -5.55 -9.17 -1.25
CA VAL A 40 -6.96 -8.77 -1.25
C VAL A 40 -7.08 -7.35 -0.72
N PHE A 41 -7.71 -6.48 -1.49
CA PHE A 41 -8.01 -5.10 -1.09
C PHE A 41 -9.43 -5.02 -0.57
N TYR A 42 -9.62 -4.31 0.52
CA TYR A 42 -10.93 -3.98 1.09
C TYR A 42 -11.01 -2.47 1.22
N ALA A 43 -11.96 -1.86 0.53
CA ALA A 43 -12.21 -0.43 0.57
C ALA A 43 -13.61 -0.15 1.10
N GLN A 44 -13.73 0.69 2.14
CA GLN A 44 -15.02 1.11 2.70
C GLN A 44 -14.87 2.44 3.44
N SER A 45 -15.77 3.39 3.15
CA SER A 45 -15.82 4.69 3.85
C SER A 45 -14.48 5.44 3.87
N GLY A 46 -13.69 5.29 2.79
CA GLY A 46 -12.37 5.90 2.64
C GLY A 46 -11.28 5.25 3.50
N GLN A 47 -11.54 4.09 4.10
CA GLN A 47 -10.55 3.22 4.71
C GLN A 47 -10.09 2.19 3.69
N LEU A 48 -8.82 1.79 3.79
CA LEU A 48 -8.23 0.77 2.93
C LEU A 48 -7.52 -0.27 3.78
N ARG A 49 -7.83 -1.53 3.53
CA ARG A 49 -7.04 -2.66 4.03
C ARG A 49 -6.53 -3.48 2.85
N ILE A 50 -5.28 -3.90 2.91
CA ILE A 50 -4.63 -4.74 1.90
C ILE A 50 -4.07 -5.96 2.61
N ASP A 51 -4.72 -7.11 2.45
CA ASP A 51 -4.21 -8.39 2.95
C ASP A 51 -3.12 -8.89 2.00
N SER A 52 -1.95 -9.26 2.53
CA SER A 52 -0.88 -9.94 1.81
C SER A 52 -1.03 -11.46 2.02
N LEU A 53 -1.09 -12.20 0.93
CA LEU A 53 -1.32 -13.64 0.96
C LEU A 53 -0.03 -14.42 0.73
N ASP A 54 0.03 -15.66 1.21
CA ASP A 54 1.01 -16.65 0.77
C ASP A 54 0.53 -17.35 -0.51
N GLY A 55 1.36 -18.27 -1.04
CA GLY A 55 1.03 -18.99 -2.26
C GLY A 55 -0.20 -19.90 -2.16
N ASP A 56 -0.64 -20.23 -0.95
CA ASP A 56 -1.83 -21.04 -0.66
C ASP A 56 -3.07 -20.17 -0.37
N GLY A 57 -2.92 -18.85 -0.39
CA GLY A 57 -4.01 -17.88 -0.16
C GLY A 57 -4.27 -17.54 1.30
N HIS A 58 -3.41 -17.93 2.24
CA HIS A 58 -3.56 -17.56 3.64
C HIS A 58 -2.99 -16.16 3.90
N VAL A 59 -3.64 -15.39 4.78
CA VAL A 59 -3.20 -14.05 5.14
C VAL A 59 -1.95 -14.13 6.02
N LYS A 60 -0.81 -13.64 5.52
CA LYS A 60 0.45 -13.49 6.28
C LYS A 60 0.45 -12.23 7.13
N GLY A 61 -0.11 -11.18 6.61
CA GLY A 61 -0.19 -9.87 7.23
C GLY A 61 -1.09 -8.95 6.43
N PHE A 62 -1.28 -7.75 6.91
CA PHE A 62 -2.05 -6.74 6.18
C PHE A 62 -1.60 -5.33 6.50
N THR A 63 -1.75 -4.45 5.51
CA THR A 63 -1.65 -3.00 5.66
C THR A 63 -3.04 -2.45 5.88
N LEU A 64 -3.22 -1.62 6.91
CA LEU A 64 -4.45 -0.89 7.17
C LEU A 64 -4.16 0.61 7.10
N VAL A 65 -4.94 1.34 6.30
CA VAL A 65 -4.87 2.80 6.24
C VAL A 65 -6.21 3.38 6.66
N ARG A 66 -6.20 4.10 7.77
CA ARG A 66 -7.36 4.81 8.31
C ARG A 66 -6.91 5.97 9.19
N ASP A 67 -7.74 7.00 9.30
CA ASP A 67 -7.53 8.13 10.22
C ASP A 67 -6.14 8.78 10.11
N GLY A 68 -5.60 8.89 8.87
CA GLY A 68 -4.27 9.47 8.62
C GLY A 68 -3.09 8.62 9.08
N THR A 69 -3.31 7.36 9.41
CA THR A 69 -2.28 6.45 9.92
C THR A 69 -2.22 5.19 9.06
N ILE A 70 -1.01 4.68 8.87
CA ILE A 70 -0.73 3.38 8.26
C ILE A 70 -0.37 2.40 9.37
N TRP A 71 -0.94 1.21 9.33
CA TRP A 71 -0.66 0.12 10.23
C TRP A 71 -0.21 -1.09 9.42
N GLU A 72 0.96 -1.62 9.74
CA GLU A 72 1.44 -2.90 9.21
C GLU A 72 1.21 -3.97 10.26
N VAL A 73 0.45 -4.99 9.92
CA VAL A 73 0.06 -6.06 10.84
C VAL A 73 0.64 -7.39 10.38
N ASN A 74 1.42 -8.03 11.22
CA ASN A 74 1.92 -9.38 11.02
C ASN A 74 1.01 -10.37 11.74
N VAL A 75 0.27 -11.18 10.98
CA VAL A 75 -0.72 -12.12 11.54
C VAL A 75 -0.03 -13.29 12.24
N GLN A 76 1.07 -13.80 11.67
CA GLN A 76 1.79 -14.95 12.21
C GLN A 76 2.45 -14.64 13.57
N LYS A 77 3.07 -13.46 13.69
CA LYS A 77 3.71 -12.99 14.93
C LYS A 77 2.72 -12.34 15.90
N ARG A 78 1.51 -12.05 15.47
CA ARG A 78 0.49 -11.29 16.20
C ARG A 78 1.00 -9.94 16.68
N THR A 79 1.72 -9.24 15.79
CA THR A 79 2.27 -7.91 16.06
C THR A 79 1.76 -6.90 15.05
N PHE A 80 1.83 -5.63 15.42
CA PHE A 80 1.57 -4.54 14.48
C PHE A 80 2.52 -3.37 14.72
N THR A 81 2.80 -2.64 13.66
CA THR A 81 3.64 -1.44 13.67
C THR A 81 2.83 -0.26 13.16
N LYS A 82 2.89 0.87 13.85
CA LYS A 82 2.28 2.12 13.45
C LYS A 82 3.28 2.93 12.63
N PHE A 83 2.84 3.41 11.47
CA PHE A 83 3.58 4.32 10.62
C PHE A 83 2.86 5.65 10.56
N ASP A 84 3.34 6.61 11.32
CA ASP A 84 2.99 8.02 11.23
C ASP A 84 4.27 8.87 11.31
N LYS A 85 4.14 10.17 11.19
CA LYS A 85 5.29 11.08 11.23
C LYS A 85 6.08 10.98 12.53
N GLU A 86 5.41 10.80 13.66
CA GLU A 86 6.02 10.72 14.99
C GLU A 86 6.84 9.44 15.14
N ALA A 87 6.28 8.30 14.77
CA ALA A 87 6.97 7.01 14.80
C ALA A 87 8.21 7.01 13.90
N LEU A 88 8.10 7.61 12.69
CA LEU A 88 9.23 7.73 11.77
C LEU A 88 10.31 8.69 12.28
N ALA A 89 9.95 9.82 12.88
CA ALA A 89 10.93 10.76 13.47
C ALA A 89 11.70 10.10 14.62
N GLY A 90 11.01 9.35 15.48
CA GLY A 90 11.66 8.58 16.55
C GLY A 90 12.64 7.53 16.03
N GLN A 91 12.24 6.80 14.97
CA GLN A 91 13.10 5.80 14.35
C GLN A 91 14.34 6.43 13.68
N GLN A 92 14.16 7.58 13.02
CA GLN A 92 15.28 8.28 12.37
C GLN A 92 16.38 8.67 13.38
N GLY A 93 15.99 9.18 14.56
CA GLY A 93 16.92 9.46 15.64
C GLY A 93 17.66 8.21 16.11
N ALA A 94 16.94 7.14 16.43
CA ALA A 94 17.52 5.88 16.88
C ALA A 94 18.46 5.24 15.82
N MET A 95 18.11 5.33 14.54
CA MET A 95 18.95 4.85 13.45
C MET A 95 20.23 5.69 13.31
N GLN A 96 20.13 7.00 13.45
CA GLN A 96 21.29 7.91 13.42
C GLN A 96 22.25 7.63 14.58
N ASP A 97 21.72 7.43 15.78
CA ASP A 97 22.53 7.09 16.98
C ASP A 97 23.25 5.75 16.80
N ARG A 98 22.56 4.71 16.34
CA ARG A 98 23.16 3.39 16.03
C ARG A 98 24.26 3.51 14.98
N MET A 99 24.04 4.30 13.95
CA MET A 99 24.99 4.52 12.88
C MET A 99 26.23 5.25 13.39
N GLN A 100 26.08 6.30 14.19
CA GLN A 100 27.19 7.01 14.83
C GLN A 100 27.98 6.08 15.77
N ALA A 101 27.29 5.26 16.56
CA ALA A 101 27.93 4.29 17.44
C ALA A 101 28.72 3.21 16.65
N MET A 102 28.24 2.81 15.50
CA MET A 102 28.95 1.88 14.61
C MET A 102 30.17 2.54 13.97
N LEU A 103 30.02 3.75 13.45
CA LEU A 103 31.11 4.52 12.84
C LEU A 103 32.22 4.86 13.88
N ALA A 104 31.86 5.12 15.14
CA ALA A 104 32.83 5.40 16.20
C ALA A 104 33.74 4.20 16.50
N LYS A 105 33.31 2.97 16.20
CA LYS A 105 34.12 1.75 16.39
C LYS A 105 35.08 1.46 15.23
N LEU A 106 34.96 2.19 14.11
CA LEU A 106 35.83 2.00 12.94
C LEU A 106 37.10 2.83 13.04
N PRO A 107 38.25 2.33 12.49
CA PRO A 107 39.46 3.13 12.26
C PRO A 107 39.12 4.36 11.38
N PRO A 108 39.86 5.50 11.55
CA PRO A 108 39.52 6.77 10.87
C PRO A 108 39.41 6.68 9.35
N ASP A 109 40.31 5.93 8.71
CA ASP A 109 40.28 5.68 7.25
C ASP A 109 39.06 4.94 6.78
N LYS A 110 38.64 3.87 7.50
CA LYS A 110 37.44 3.08 7.21
C LYS A 110 36.17 3.87 7.50
N ARG A 111 36.19 4.73 8.52
CA ARG A 111 35.06 5.61 8.85
C ARG A 111 34.78 6.57 7.70
N ALA A 112 35.79 7.30 7.22
CA ALA A 112 35.66 8.24 6.12
C ALA A 112 35.14 7.56 4.85
N ALA A 113 35.64 6.37 4.52
CA ALA A 113 35.16 5.59 3.36
C ALA A 113 33.69 5.15 3.49
N MET A 114 33.27 4.72 4.69
CA MET A 114 31.89 4.33 4.98
C MET A 114 30.94 5.53 4.89
N GLU A 115 31.30 6.66 5.48
CA GLU A 115 30.53 7.91 5.42
C GLU A 115 30.34 8.39 3.97
N ALA A 116 31.42 8.41 3.17
CA ALA A 116 31.36 8.77 1.76
C ALA A 116 30.44 7.85 0.95
N ARG A 117 30.50 6.53 1.21
CA ARG A 117 29.62 5.53 0.56
C ARG A 117 28.16 5.75 0.93
N MET A 118 27.86 6.01 2.19
CA MET A 118 26.50 6.27 2.66
C MET A 118 25.95 7.56 2.09
N GLN A 119 26.72 8.65 2.09
CA GLN A 119 26.32 9.90 1.46
C GLN A 119 26.03 9.71 -0.04
N GLY A 120 26.86 8.96 -0.76
CA GLY A 120 26.64 8.65 -2.16
C GLY A 120 25.37 7.86 -2.41
N MET A 121 25.03 6.89 -1.55
CA MET A 121 23.76 6.15 -1.64
C MET A 121 22.55 7.04 -1.34
N MET A 122 22.63 7.88 -0.32
CA MET A 122 21.56 8.83 0.01
C MET A 122 21.32 9.84 -1.11
N GLN A 123 22.38 10.41 -1.70
CA GLN A 123 22.26 11.32 -2.83
C GLN A 123 21.60 10.64 -4.04
N LYS A 124 22.01 9.43 -4.38
CA LYS A 124 21.39 8.67 -5.48
C LYS A 124 19.90 8.39 -5.25
N SER A 125 19.51 8.06 -4.01
CA SER A 125 18.09 7.82 -3.69
C SER A 125 17.27 9.10 -3.74
N GLN A 126 17.82 10.24 -3.35
CA GLN A 126 17.16 11.55 -3.38
C GLN A 126 17.05 12.12 -4.79
N GLN A 127 17.97 11.78 -5.69
CA GLN A 127 18.00 12.25 -7.07
C GLN A 127 17.14 11.42 -8.01
N ALA A 128 16.71 10.22 -7.61
CA ALA A 128 15.83 9.40 -8.44
C ALA A 128 14.57 10.17 -8.81
N ASN A 129 14.34 10.33 -10.11
CA ASN A 129 13.17 11.01 -10.64
C ASN A 129 12.17 10.01 -11.17
N TYR A 130 10.99 9.97 -10.55
CA TYR A 130 9.88 9.14 -11.01
C TYR A 130 8.92 9.97 -11.85
N THR A 131 8.55 9.45 -13.00
CA THR A 131 7.56 10.04 -13.90
C THR A 131 6.52 9.00 -14.28
N LEU A 132 5.30 9.47 -14.54
CA LEU A 132 4.23 8.69 -15.14
C LEU A 132 4.11 9.10 -16.60
N SER A 133 4.24 8.15 -17.51
CA SER A 133 4.09 8.34 -18.95
C SER A 133 2.84 7.63 -19.42
N ASP A 134 1.95 8.38 -20.04
CA ASP A 134 0.85 7.81 -20.81
C ASP A 134 1.41 7.29 -22.14
N THR A 135 1.12 6.03 -22.45
CA THR A 135 1.58 5.40 -23.69
C THR A 135 0.63 5.62 -24.86
N GLY A 136 -0.58 6.14 -24.61
CA GLY A 136 -1.68 6.19 -25.59
C GLY A 136 -2.23 4.80 -25.96
N ARG A 137 -1.72 3.70 -25.39
CA ARG A 137 -2.17 2.34 -25.68
C ARG A 137 -3.36 1.99 -24.77
N HIS A 138 -4.35 1.34 -25.36
CA HIS A 138 -5.41 0.65 -24.65
C HIS A 138 -5.18 -0.85 -24.70
N ASP A 139 -5.55 -1.54 -23.64
CA ASP A 139 -5.41 -2.98 -23.51
C ASP A 139 -6.61 -3.55 -22.72
N GLN A 140 -6.62 -4.85 -22.55
CA GLN A 140 -7.61 -5.55 -21.74
C GLN A 140 -6.88 -6.44 -20.72
N ALA A 141 -7.35 -6.40 -19.46
CA ALA A 141 -6.89 -7.28 -18.41
C ALA A 141 -8.11 -7.94 -17.77
N GLY A 142 -8.26 -9.27 -18.00
CA GLY A 142 -9.48 -9.98 -17.65
C GLY A 142 -10.69 -9.39 -18.39
N SER A 143 -11.71 -8.97 -17.65
CA SER A 143 -12.92 -8.35 -18.20
C SER A 143 -12.84 -6.82 -18.34
N TRP A 144 -11.73 -6.18 -17.94
CA TRP A 144 -11.62 -4.73 -17.89
C TRP A 144 -10.78 -4.17 -19.04
N SER A 145 -11.36 -3.22 -19.78
CA SER A 145 -10.61 -2.36 -20.67
C SER A 145 -9.82 -1.34 -19.83
N CYS A 146 -8.59 -1.05 -20.19
CA CYS A 146 -7.71 -0.21 -19.43
C CYS A 146 -6.73 0.57 -20.32
N GLN A 147 -6.25 1.69 -19.81
CA GLN A 147 -5.20 2.49 -20.42
C GLN A 147 -3.84 2.07 -19.89
N VAL A 148 -2.87 1.88 -20.79
CA VAL A 148 -1.52 1.46 -20.41
C VAL A 148 -0.67 2.68 -20.09
N VAL A 149 -0.18 2.74 -18.86
CA VAL A 149 0.75 3.77 -18.39
C VAL A 149 2.07 3.13 -17.95
N GLN A 150 3.14 3.90 -17.99
CA GLN A 150 4.46 3.46 -17.57
C GLN A 150 4.99 4.34 -16.45
N PHE A 151 5.37 3.71 -15.35
CA PHE A 151 6.16 4.35 -14.30
C PHE A 151 7.62 4.24 -14.68
N GLN A 152 8.27 5.38 -14.81
CA GLN A 152 9.67 5.46 -15.19
C GLN A 152 10.49 5.98 -14.02
N ARG A 153 11.68 5.42 -13.83
CA ARG A 153 12.71 5.92 -12.94
C ARG A 153 13.90 6.35 -13.77
N ASP A 154 14.24 7.64 -13.70
CA ASP A 154 15.35 8.21 -14.47
C ASP A 154 15.24 7.93 -16.00
N GLY A 155 14.02 8.03 -16.54
CA GLY A 155 13.70 7.76 -17.93
C GLY A 155 13.62 6.29 -18.35
N LYS A 156 13.83 5.35 -17.42
CA LYS A 156 13.69 3.89 -17.67
C LYS A 156 12.38 3.39 -17.08
N THR A 157 11.61 2.64 -17.87
CA THR A 157 10.39 1.99 -17.38
C THR A 157 10.75 0.95 -16.34
N VAL A 158 10.13 1.06 -15.16
CA VAL A 158 10.28 0.12 -14.04
C VAL A 158 8.99 -0.64 -13.74
N THR A 159 7.84 -0.07 -14.13
CA THR A 159 6.53 -0.73 -13.99
C THR A 159 5.65 -0.29 -15.16
N GLU A 160 4.95 -1.23 -15.76
CA GLU A 160 3.85 -0.98 -16.69
C GLU A 160 2.54 -1.32 -15.98
N ALA A 161 1.58 -0.40 -15.98
CA ALA A 161 0.28 -0.62 -15.36
C ALA A 161 -0.84 -0.42 -16.39
N CYS A 162 -1.85 -1.26 -16.34
CA CYS A 162 -3.08 -1.12 -17.09
C CYS A 162 -4.15 -0.58 -16.13
N ILE A 163 -4.54 0.68 -16.29
CA ILE A 163 -5.45 1.39 -15.42
C ILE A 163 -6.87 1.35 -16.00
N ALA A 164 -7.78 0.68 -15.32
CA ALA A 164 -9.20 0.75 -15.63
C ALA A 164 -9.82 1.98 -14.98
N SER A 165 -10.65 2.71 -15.72
CA SER A 165 -11.33 3.90 -15.18
C SER A 165 -12.27 3.52 -14.02
N ARG A 166 -12.49 4.45 -13.08
CA ARG A 166 -13.38 4.18 -11.93
C ARG A 166 -14.78 3.75 -12.35
N GLY A 167 -15.32 4.33 -13.42
CA GLY A 167 -16.64 3.98 -13.95
C GLY A 167 -16.75 2.58 -14.58
N ALA A 168 -15.61 1.96 -14.93
CA ALA A 168 -15.57 0.60 -15.48
C ALA A 168 -15.50 -0.49 -14.39
N LEU A 169 -15.33 -0.11 -13.12
CA LEU A 169 -15.13 -1.01 -12.00
C LEU A 169 -16.39 -1.07 -11.12
N GLN A 170 -16.77 -2.26 -10.69
CA GLN A 170 -17.82 -2.42 -9.70
C GLN A 170 -17.35 -1.83 -8.35
N GLY A 171 -18.03 -0.76 -7.88
CA GLY A 171 -17.60 -0.03 -6.68
C GLY A 171 -16.33 0.78 -6.87
N GLY A 172 -16.03 1.19 -8.10
CA GLY A 172 -14.80 1.91 -8.44
C GLY A 172 -14.63 3.24 -7.73
N ASP A 173 -15.72 3.97 -7.45
CA ASP A 173 -15.65 5.22 -6.68
C ASP A 173 -15.09 4.97 -5.28
N GLU A 174 -15.63 4.00 -4.56
CA GLU A 174 -15.17 3.64 -3.22
C GLU A 174 -13.70 3.17 -3.23
N LEU A 175 -13.35 2.31 -4.20
CA LEU A 175 -12.01 1.75 -4.34
C LEU A 175 -10.98 2.84 -4.66
N VAL A 176 -11.24 3.67 -5.68
CA VAL A 176 -10.31 4.71 -6.13
C VAL A 176 -10.16 5.77 -5.05
N ASP A 177 -11.25 6.20 -4.41
CA ASP A 177 -11.18 7.19 -3.33
C ASP A 177 -10.41 6.67 -2.11
N ALA A 178 -10.61 5.40 -1.71
CA ALA A 178 -9.87 4.79 -0.62
C ALA A 178 -8.37 4.65 -0.94
N THR A 179 -8.02 4.24 -2.17
CA THR A 179 -6.63 4.13 -2.61
C THR A 179 -5.95 5.50 -2.73
N HIS A 180 -6.66 6.53 -3.20
CA HIS A 180 -6.13 7.90 -3.25
C HIS A 180 -5.88 8.47 -1.85
N LYS A 181 -6.80 8.27 -0.91
CA LYS A 181 -6.60 8.66 0.49
C LYS A 181 -5.41 7.94 1.11
N ALA A 182 -5.30 6.63 0.88
CA ALA A 182 -4.16 5.85 1.35
C ALA A 182 -2.83 6.34 0.76
N ALA A 183 -2.80 6.65 -0.52
CA ALA A 183 -1.62 7.23 -1.17
C ALA A 183 -1.26 8.60 -0.59
N ALA A 184 -2.25 9.45 -0.32
CA ALA A 184 -2.02 10.76 0.31
C ALA A 184 -1.43 10.62 1.72
N VAL A 185 -1.93 9.70 2.53
CA VAL A 185 -1.37 9.38 3.86
C VAL A 185 0.06 8.87 3.72
N ALA A 186 0.33 7.96 2.79
CA ALA A 186 1.67 7.44 2.55
C ALA A 186 2.65 8.55 2.12
N VAL A 187 2.24 9.45 1.23
CA VAL A 187 3.03 10.62 0.81
C VAL A 187 3.33 11.52 1.99
N ASP A 188 2.32 11.84 2.82
CA ASP A 188 2.47 12.70 3.99
C ASP A 188 3.43 12.12 5.03
N VAL A 189 3.33 10.82 5.30
CA VAL A 189 4.20 10.09 6.21
C VAL A 189 5.62 9.98 5.65
N LEU A 190 5.79 9.54 4.39
CA LEU A 190 7.09 9.29 3.77
C LEU A 190 7.85 10.58 3.42
N SER A 191 7.15 11.69 3.16
CA SER A 191 7.79 12.96 2.79
C SER A 191 8.68 13.53 3.91
N SER A 192 8.46 13.13 5.15
CA SER A 192 9.31 13.48 6.29
C SER A 192 10.68 12.80 6.27
N LEU A 193 10.86 11.75 5.46
CA LEU A 193 12.09 10.97 5.35
C LEU A 193 12.82 11.28 4.04
N PRO A 194 14.02 11.89 4.06
CA PRO A 194 14.78 12.13 2.85
C PRO A 194 15.05 10.86 2.02
N ALA A 195 15.29 9.72 2.68
CA ALA A 195 15.52 8.44 2.02
C ALA A 195 14.24 7.86 1.35
N ALA A 196 13.05 8.28 1.77
CA ALA A 196 11.77 7.80 1.24
C ALA A 196 11.16 8.71 0.15
N LYS A 197 11.84 9.79 -0.22
CA LYS A 197 11.36 10.77 -1.22
C LYS A 197 10.93 10.10 -2.53
N ALA A 198 11.69 9.13 -3.02
CA ALA A 198 11.39 8.38 -4.23
C ALA A 198 10.08 7.55 -4.10
N ALA A 199 9.88 6.93 -2.93
CA ALA A 199 8.65 6.18 -2.64
C ALA A 199 7.43 7.12 -2.56
N ALA A 200 7.58 8.28 -1.91
CA ALA A 200 6.54 9.30 -1.85
C ALA A 200 6.17 9.82 -3.25
N GLN A 201 7.16 10.08 -4.13
CA GLN A 201 6.90 10.47 -5.51
C GLN A 201 6.10 9.40 -6.26
N ARG A 202 6.47 8.12 -6.14
CA ARG A 202 5.76 7.01 -6.78
C ARG A 202 4.31 6.93 -6.30
N MET A 203 4.06 7.03 -5.00
CA MET A 203 2.71 7.05 -4.44
C MET A 203 1.88 8.23 -4.96
N ASN A 204 2.47 9.41 -5.04
CA ASN A 204 1.81 10.60 -5.58
C ASN A 204 1.43 10.44 -7.07
N LEU A 205 2.21 9.69 -7.86
CA LEU A 205 1.86 9.41 -9.25
C LEU A 205 0.64 8.47 -9.35
N TYR A 206 0.53 7.46 -8.49
CA TYR A 206 -0.66 6.61 -8.42
C TYR A 206 -1.92 7.41 -8.05
N ALA A 207 -1.81 8.33 -7.11
CA ALA A 207 -2.93 9.17 -6.68
C ALA A 207 -3.44 10.13 -7.78
N LYS A 208 -2.70 10.31 -8.88
CA LYS A 208 -3.11 11.16 -10.02
C LYS A 208 -3.93 10.41 -11.07
N SER A 209 -3.96 9.08 -11.03
CA SER A 209 -4.73 8.29 -11.98
C SER A 209 -6.20 8.24 -11.54
N ASP A 210 -7.15 8.53 -12.44
CA ASP A 210 -8.59 8.39 -12.14
C ASP A 210 -9.06 6.97 -12.43
N GLY A 211 -8.44 6.00 -11.74
CA GLY A 211 -8.73 4.60 -11.93
C GLY A 211 -7.94 3.70 -11.00
N PHE A 212 -8.08 2.39 -11.21
CA PHE A 212 -7.38 1.37 -10.45
C PHE A 212 -6.57 0.46 -11.39
N PRO A 213 -5.33 0.07 -11.01
CA PRO A 213 -4.51 -0.81 -11.82
C PRO A 213 -5.09 -2.23 -11.79
N VAL A 214 -5.66 -2.68 -12.91
CA VAL A 214 -6.18 -4.05 -13.07
C VAL A 214 -5.11 -5.04 -13.52
N ARG A 215 -3.96 -4.53 -13.98
CA ARG A 215 -2.74 -5.32 -14.21
C ARG A 215 -1.51 -4.45 -13.99
N MET A 216 -0.52 -4.99 -13.32
CA MET A 216 0.80 -4.38 -13.16
C MET A 216 1.88 -5.37 -13.57
N ARG A 217 2.93 -4.89 -14.25
CA ARG A 217 4.11 -5.66 -14.63
C ARG A 217 5.35 -4.97 -14.12
N GLU A 218 6.19 -5.69 -13.40
CA GLU A 218 7.52 -5.21 -13.06
C GLU A 218 8.46 -5.43 -14.23
N ILE A 219 9.19 -4.36 -14.59
CA ILE A 219 10.11 -4.35 -15.72
C ILE A 219 11.54 -4.34 -15.18
N SER A 220 12.31 -5.36 -15.55
CA SER A 220 13.72 -5.47 -15.18
C SER A 220 14.60 -4.44 -15.85
N SER A 221 15.83 -4.33 -15.41
CA SER A 221 16.84 -3.46 -16.04
C SER A 221 17.14 -3.81 -17.51
N SER A 222 16.84 -5.04 -17.92
CA SER A 222 16.94 -5.50 -19.31
C SER A 222 15.73 -5.13 -20.17
N GLY A 223 14.69 -4.50 -19.60
CA GLY A 223 13.45 -4.14 -20.30
C GLY A 223 12.43 -5.27 -20.43
N LYS A 224 12.66 -6.41 -19.77
CA LYS A 224 11.73 -7.56 -19.80
C LYS A 224 10.80 -7.49 -18.58
N ALA A 225 9.54 -7.87 -18.78
CA ALA A 225 8.61 -8.08 -17.68
C ALA A 225 9.01 -9.38 -16.92
N GLU A 226 9.14 -9.27 -15.60
CA GLU A 226 9.56 -10.38 -14.71
C GLU A 226 8.39 -10.89 -13.88
N ASP A 227 7.57 -9.99 -13.35
CA ASP A 227 6.40 -10.34 -12.56
C ASP A 227 5.16 -9.61 -13.09
N GLU A 228 4.02 -10.26 -12.95
CA GLU A 228 2.73 -9.68 -13.29
C GLU A 228 1.76 -9.88 -12.14
N GLU A 229 1.10 -8.81 -11.72
CA GLU A 229 -0.06 -8.84 -10.83
C GLU A 229 -1.31 -8.45 -11.63
N THR A 230 -2.38 -9.22 -11.48
CA THR A 230 -3.63 -9.03 -12.21
C THR A 230 -4.81 -9.15 -11.26
N VAL A 231 -5.79 -8.28 -11.40
CA VAL A 231 -7.07 -8.42 -10.71
C VAL A 231 -7.78 -9.66 -11.23
N SER A 232 -8.18 -10.55 -10.31
CA SER A 232 -8.97 -11.75 -10.62
C SER A 232 -10.46 -11.53 -10.40
N SER A 233 -10.85 -10.76 -9.37
CA SER A 233 -12.25 -10.35 -9.18
C SER A 233 -12.36 -8.99 -8.48
N ILE A 234 -13.50 -8.31 -8.72
CA ILE A 234 -13.95 -7.12 -7.97
C ILE A 234 -15.40 -7.35 -7.59
N GLU A 235 -15.70 -7.21 -6.30
CA GLU A 235 -17.01 -7.49 -5.74
C GLU A 235 -17.45 -6.38 -4.78
N ARG A 236 -18.76 -6.15 -4.72
CA ARG A 236 -19.36 -5.32 -3.67
C ARG A 236 -20.00 -6.21 -2.63
N GLN A 237 -19.60 -6.03 -1.37
CA GLN A 237 -20.17 -6.76 -0.25
C GLN A 237 -20.22 -5.92 1.02
N SER A 238 -21.07 -6.30 1.96
CA SER A 238 -21.05 -5.71 3.30
C SER A 238 -19.78 -6.15 4.03
N LEU A 239 -19.03 -5.18 4.54
CA LEU A 239 -17.81 -5.44 5.32
C LEU A 239 -18.07 -5.08 6.78
N ASP A 240 -17.71 -5.99 7.68
CA ASP A 240 -17.77 -5.71 9.12
C ASP A 240 -16.72 -4.65 9.51
N ALA A 241 -17.05 -3.80 10.47
CA ALA A 241 -16.14 -2.80 10.98
C ALA A 241 -14.81 -3.41 11.52
N ASP A 242 -14.87 -4.62 12.04
CA ASP A 242 -13.71 -5.36 12.53
C ASP A 242 -12.69 -5.67 11.41
N LYS A 243 -13.12 -5.68 10.14
CA LYS A 243 -12.21 -5.81 9.00
C LYS A 243 -11.17 -4.70 8.99
N PHE A 244 -11.54 -3.49 9.43
CA PHE A 244 -10.67 -2.31 9.49
C PHE A 244 -10.13 -2.04 10.91
N ALA A 245 -9.99 -3.07 11.73
CA ALA A 245 -9.44 -2.97 13.07
C ALA A 245 -8.18 -3.82 13.24
N ILE A 246 -7.31 -3.40 14.16
CA ILE A 246 -6.22 -4.25 14.64
C ILE A 246 -6.84 -5.37 15.48
N PRO A 247 -6.55 -6.66 15.23
CA PRO A 247 -7.14 -7.76 15.97
C PRO A 247 -6.77 -7.71 17.45
N LYS A 248 -7.70 -8.09 18.32
CA LYS A 248 -7.46 -8.15 19.78
C LYS A 248 -6.30 -9.09 20.12
N GLY A 249 -5.48 -8.68 21.08
CA GLY A 249 -4.34 -9.48 21.55
C GLY A 249 -3.10 -9.42 20.65
N PHE A 250 -3.06 -8.50 19.71
CA PHE A 250 -1.84 -8.16 18.97
C PHE A 250 -1.02 -7.14 19.75
N THR A 251 0.31 -7.28 19.71
CA THR A 251 1.25 -6.39 20.42
C THR A 251 1.83 -5.36 19.47
N GLN A 252 1.87 -4.10 19.91
CA GLN A 252 2.55 -3.06 19.11
C GLN A 252 4.06 -3.23 19.20
N THR A 253 4.70 -3.17 18.03
CA THR A 253 6.16 -3.12 17.89
C THR A 253 6.59 -1.77 17.35
N THR A 254 7.82 -1.39 17.64
CA THR A 254 8.43 -0.17 17.06
C THR A 254 9.09 -0.50 15.73
N LEU A 255 9.14 0.50 14.84
CA LEU A 255 9.85 0.39 13.58
C LEU A 255 11.34 0.04 13.84
N GLY A 256 11.83 -1.00 13.15
CA GLY A 256 13.25 -1.41 13.24
C GLY A 256 13.61 -2.33 14.40
N GLN A 257 12.68 -2.76 15.24
CA GLN A 257 12.85 -3.96 16.05
C GLN A 257 12.58 -5.18 15.14
N SER A 258 13.62 -5.62 14.43
CA SER A 258 13.65 -7.00 13.95
C SER A 258 13.82 -7.88 15.19
N ASP A 259 12.88 -8.76 15.44
CA ASP A 259 13.00 -9.77 16.49
C ASP A 259 14.29 -10.57 16.25
N GLU A 260 15.21 -10.51 17.23
CA GLU A 260 16.27 -11.48 17.39
C GLU A 260 15.69 -12.87 17.70
#